data_16acda69646e558a97503e997ecd2814
#
_entry.id   16acda69646e558a97503e997ecd2814
#
_cell.length_a   1.000
_cell.length_b   1.000
_cell.length_c   1.000
_cell.angle_alpha   90.00
_cell.angle_beta   90.00
_cell.angle_gamma   90.00
#
_symmetry.space_group_name_H-M   'P 1'
#
loop_
_entity.id
_entity.type
_entity.pdbx_description
1 polymer ?
#
loop_
_entity_poly.entity_id
_entity_poly.type
_entity_poly.pdbx_seq_one_letter_code
_entity_poly.pdbx_strand_id
1 'polypeptide(L)'
;MNETESQWDKLLKIKTTGRDDSHADQYRYPYEPTPYSVLERLAERYGERKGLWGIEVINEPVTENMWETMKVPERYPAVDPELAEGSGSVTFDFLRGFYKDAYDRIRKYMPEEKYVVIHDGFELKAWKGYMQEEKYKNVVLDTHQYLMVAEANGCEQTMEGYLKYIREHFQKDIQEM
;
A
#
# COMPACT_ATOMS: atom_id res chain seq x y z
N MET A 1 -8.78 -14.65 -23.96
CA MET A 1 -8.79 -13.32 -23.34
C MET A 1 -7.35 -13.09 -22.91
N ASN A 2 -6.67 -12.13 -23.52
CA ASN A 2 -5.30 -11.80 -23.13
C ASN A 2 -5.35 -11.15 -21.75
N GLU A 3 -4.83 -11.82 -20.74
CA GLU A 3 -4.54 -11.22 -19.45
C GLU A 3 -3.51 -10.12 -19.70
N THR A 4 -3.94 -8.88 -19.57
CA THR A 4 -3.01 -7.75 -19.55
C THR A 4 -2.14 -7.92 -18.31
N GLU A 5 -0.85 -8.10 -18.52
CA GLU A 5 0.18 -8.15 -17.49
C GLU A 5 -0.03 -6.99 -16.52
N SER A 6 -0.21 -7.30 -15.23
CA SER A 6 -0.52 -6.28 -14.23
C SER A 6 0.67 -5.32 -14.06
N GLN A 7 0.42 -4.09 -13.62
CA GLN A 7 1.50 -3.13 -13.30
C GLN A 7 2.48 -3.73 -12.27
N TRP A 8 1.98 -4.58 -11.38
CA TRP A 8 2.79 -5.28 -10.38
C TRP A 8 3.69 -6.35 -10.97
N ASP A 9 3.24 -7.06 -12.00
CA ASP A 9 4.08 -8.04 -12.71
C ASP A 9 5.25 -7.35 -13.41
N LYS A 10 5.03 -6.14 -13.94
CA LYS A 10 6.09 -5.30 -14.51
C LYS A 10 7.09 -4.83 -13.45
N LEU A 11 6.62 -4.38 -12.28
CA LEU A 11 7.48 -3.98 -11.14
C LEU A 11 8.36 -5.14 -10.63
N LEU A 12 7.84 -6.35 -10.62
CA LEU A 12 8.58 -7.53 -10.18
C LEU A 12 9.63 -7.97 -11.21
N LYS A 13 9.36 -7.84 -12.49
CA LYS A 13 10.34 -8.12 -13.55
C LYS A 13 11.57 -7.19 -13.48
N ILE A 14 11.36 -5.93 -13.12
CA ILE A 14 12.44 -4.94 -12.96
C ILE A 14 13.45 -5.36 -11.89
N LYS A 15 13.00 -5.98 -10.81
CA LYS A 15 13.88 -6.43 -9.71
C LYS A 15 14.69 -7.69 -10.02
N THR A 16 14.29 -8.46 -11.00
CA THR A 16 14.94 -9.74 -11.33
C THR A 16 16.02 -9.63 -12.43
N THR A 17 16.00 -8.58 -13.23
CA THR A 17 16.93 -8.43 -14.38
C THR A 17 18.30 -7.83 -14.04
N GLY A 18 18.53 -7.35 -12.83
CA GLY A 18 19.77 -6.67 -12.40
C GLY A 18 20.72 -7.51 -11.52
N ARG A 19 20.52 -8.81 -11.37
CA ARG A 19 21.43 -9.68 -10.60
C ARG A 19 22.20 -10.60 -11.54
N ASP A 20 23.51 -10.66 -11.31
CA ASP A 20 24.41 -11.67 -11.85
C ASP A 20 23.81 -13.08 -11.62
N ASP A 21 23.36 -13.72 -12.69
CA ASP A 21 22.64 -14.99 -12.68
C ASP A 21 23.52 -16.21 -12.33
N SER A 22 24.79 -16.03 -11.98
CA SER A 22 25.71 -17.13 -11.70
C SER A 22 25.36 -17.96 -10.46
N HIS A 23 24.44 -17.47 -9.61
CA HIS A 23 23.93 -18.18 -8.41
C HIS A 23 22.39 -18.27 -8.33
N ALA A 24 21.68 -17.90 -9.40
CA ALA A 24 20.20 -17.85 -9.42
C ALA A 24 19.54 -19.25 -9.35
N ASP A 25 20.25 -20.30 -9.74
CA ASP A 25 19.68 -21.65 -9.75
C ASP A 25 19.48 -22.29 -8.36
N GLN A 26 20.09 -21.75 -7.31
CA GLN A 26 19.92 -22.27 -5.94
C GLN A 26 18.68 -21.74 -5.21
N TYR A 27 18.04 -20.68 -5.73
CA TYR A 27 16.87 -20.05 -5.13
C TYR A 27 15.70 -19.88 -6.11
N ARG A 28 15.55 -20.77 -7.06
CA ARG A 28 14.36 -20.83 -7.89
C ARG A 28 13.17 -21.18 -7.01
N TYR A 29 12.46 -20.14 -6.54
CA TYR A 29 11.09 -20.33 -6.06
C TYR A 29 10.26 -20.80 -7.26
N PRO A 30 9.49 -21.89 -7.13
CA PRO A 30 8.71 -22.44 -8.24
C PRO A 30 7.56 -21.53 -8.70
N TYR A 31 7.45 -20.34 -8.12
CA TYR A 31 6.45 -19.33 -8.43
C TYR A 31 7.14 -17.97 -8.49
N GLU A 32 6.90 -17.19 -9.54
CA GLU A 32 7.25 -15.77 -9.55
C GLU A 32 6.53 -15.09 -8.36
N PRO A 33 7.25 -14.41 -7.45
CA PRO A 33 6.63 -13.83 -6.27
C PRO A 33 5.79 -12.62 -6.69
N THR A 34 4.49 -12.81 -6.76
CA THR A 34 3.56 -11.68 -6.86
C THR A 34 3.28 -11.12 -5.46
N PRO A 35 2.86 -9.86 -5.30
CA PRO A 35 2.42 -9.33 -4.01
C PRO A 35 1.39 -10.24 -3.33
N TYR A 36 0.48 -10.81 -4.10
CA TYR A 36 -0.51 -11.75 -3.61
C TYR A 36 0.10 -13.04 -3.06
N SER A 37 1.08 -13.62 -3.76
CA SER A 37 1.72 -14.85 -3.29
C SER A 37 2.53 -14.63 -2.01
N VAL A 38 3.11 -13.43 -1.83
CA VAL A 38 3.79 -13.05 -0.59
C VAL A 38 2.80 -12.94 0.56
N LEU A 39 1.65 -12.28 0.37
CA LEU A 39 0.60 -12.16 1.38
C LEU A 39 -0.01 -13.50 1.76
N GLU A 40 -0.30 -14.37 0.78
CA GLU A 40 -0.76 -15.74 1.04
C GLU A 40 0.25 -16.53 1.88
N ARG A 41 1.53 -16.45 1.52
CA ARG A 41 2.60 -17.13 2.28
C ARG A 41 2.75 -16.61 3.71
N LEU A 42 2.65 -15.30 3.90
CA LEU A 42 2.68 -14.71 5.24
C LEU A 42 1.48 -15.20 6.07
N ALA A 43 0.28 -15.17 5.49
CA ALA A 43 -0.93 -15.63 6.15
C ALA A 43 -0.89 -17.14 6.45
N GLU A 44 -0.45 -17.99 5.51
CA GLU A 44 -0.27 -19.43 5.70
C GLU A 44 0.70 -19.72 6.85
N ARG A 45 1.84 -19.01 6.89
CA ARG A 45 2.89 -19.29 7.86
C ARG A 45 2.62 -18.75 9.25
N TYR A 46 1.95 -17.61 9.33
CA TYR A 46 1.81 -16.85 10.57
C TYR A 46 0.36 -16.57 10.97
N GLY A 47 -0.62 -16.81 10.09
CA GLY A 47 -2.02 -16.47 10.32
C GLY A 47 -2.58 -16.97 11.64
N GLU A 48 -2.25 -18.20 12.02
CA GLU A 48 -2.68 -18.83 13.27
C GLU A 48 -1.83 -18.46 14.50
N ARG A 49 -0.73 -17.70 14.33
CA ARG A 49 0.16 -17.36 15.46
C ARG A 49 -0.52 -16.41 16.44
N LYS A 50 -0.55 -16.76 17.74
CA LYS A 50 -1.15 -15.94 18.79
C LYS A 50 -0.58 -14.52 18.89
N GLY A 51 0.69 -14.36 18.57
CA GLY A 51 1.35 -13.05 18.57
C GLY A 51 1.09 -12.18 17.34
N LEU A 52 0.46 -12.72 16.29
CA LEU A 52 0.07 -11.92 15.13
C LEU A 52 -1.25 -11.20 15.43
N TRP A 53 -1.25 -9.88 15.34
CA TRP A 53 -2.43 -9.04 15.45
C TRP A 53 -3.15 -8.90 14.10
N GLY A 54 -2.38 -8.64 13.03
CA GLY A 54 -2.90 -8.46 11.68
C GLY A 54 -1.79 -8.46 10.63
N ILE A 55 -2.18 -8.36 9.38
CA ILE A 55 -1.29 -8.20 8.23
C ILE A 55 -1.66 -6.92 7.51
N GLU A 56 -0.69 -6.02 7.35
CA GLU A 56 -0.81 -4.87 6.47
C GLU A 56 -0.47 -5.27 5.03
N VAL A 57 -1.36 -4.92 4.10
CA VAL A 57 -1.27 -5.38 2.71
C VAL A 57 -0.11 -4.73 1.98
N ILE A 58 0.06 -3.42 2.16
CA ILE A 58 1.15 -2.65 1.55
C ILE A 58 1.32 -1.32 2.32
N ASN A 59 2.57 -0.90 2.50
CA ASN A 59 2.90 0.39 3.09
C ASN A 59 2.91 1.50 2.04
N GLU A 60 2.23 2.60 2.30
CA GLU A 60 2.29 3.86 1.57
C GLU A 60 2.24 3.73 0.03
N PRO A 61 1.22 3.08 -0.55
CA PRO A 61 1.07 3.07 -2.00
C PRO A 61 0.78 4.50 -2.48
N VAL A 62 1.52 4.95 -3.48
CA VAL A 62 1.36 6.30 -4.03
C VAL A 62 0.35 6.26 -5.16
N THR A 63 -0.77 6.97 -5.00
CA THR A 63 -1.77 7.14 -6.05
C THR A 63 -1.32 8.13 -7.12
N GLU A 64 -1.97 8.13 -8.29
CA GLU A 64 -1.67 9.07 -9.36
C GLU A 64 -1.81 10.52 -8.89
N ASN A 65 -2.86 10.82 -8.12
CA ASN A 65 -3.10 12.15 -7.57
C ASN A 65 -1.97 12.59 -6.62
N MET A 66 -1.51 11.71 -5.76
CA MET A 66 -0.39 12.00 -4.87
C MET A 66 0.93 12.13 -5.62
N TRP A 67 1.15 11.30 -6.65
CA TRP A 67 2.32 11.36 -7.51
C TRP A 67 2.48 12.73 -8.16
N GLU A 68 1.40 13.26 -8.71
CA GLU A 68 1.37 14.59 -9.32
C GLU A 68 1.51 15.72 -8.28
N THR A 69 0.75 15.63 -7.18
CA THR A 69 0.77 16.64 -6.11
C THR A 69 2.14 16.79 -5.48
N MET A 70 2.83 15.66 -5.24
CA MET A 70 4.17 15.64 -4.67
C MET A 70 5.27 15.94 -5.70
N LYS A 71 4.92 16.03 -6.98
CA LYS A 71 5.88 16.22 -8.09
C LYS A 71 7.03 15.21 -8.05
N VAL A 72 6.68 13.94 -7.85
CA VAL A 72 7.67 12.89 -7.62
C VAL A 72 8.69 12.77 -8.74
N PRO A 73 8.32 12.82 -10.04
CA PRO A 73 9.30 12.75 -11.13
C PRO A 73 10.31 13.91 -11.14
N GLU A 74 9.88 15.10 -10.68
CA GLU A 74 10.75 16.27 -10.62
C GLU A 74 11.72 16.19 -9.43
N ARG A 75 11.24 15.70 -8.28
CA ARG A 75 12.02 15.60 -7.04
C ARG A 75 12.94 14.40 -7.02
N TYR A 76 12.51 13.31 -7.61
CA TYR A 76 13.19 12.02 -7.61
C TYR A 76 13.23 11.45 -9.04
N PRO A 77 14.00 12.07 -9.95
CA PRO A 77 14.10 11.57 -11.32
C PRO A 77 14.67 10.15 -11.33
N ALA A 78 14.10 9.30 -12.17
CA ALA A 78 14.57 7.94 -12.33
C ALA A 78 16.02 7.92 -12.83
N VAL A 79 16.85 7.07 -12.24
CA VAL A 79 18.23 6.86 -12.69
C VAL A 79 18.25 6.22 -14.08
N ASP A 80 17.31 5.32 -14.33
CA ASP A 80 17.09 4.67 -15.61
C ASP A 80 15.61 4.83 -15.99
N PRO A 81 15.25 5.81 -16.85
CA PRO A 81 13.87 6.07 -17.23
C PRO A 81 13.20 4.91 -17.98
N GLU A 82 13.96 4.15 -18.79
CA GLU A 82 13.40 3.01 -19.53
C GLU A 82 13.01 1.88 -18.58
N LEU A 83 13.86 1.62 -17.59
CA LEU A 83 13.61 0.62 -16.56
C LEU A 83 12.48 1.05 -15.62
N ALA A 84 12.32 2.34 -15.38
CA ALA A 84 11.29 2.89 -14.50
C ALA A 84 9.94 3.08 -15.20
N GLU A 85 9.83 2.83 -16.49
CA GLU A 85 8.58 3.01 -17.23
C GLU A 85 7.47 2.13 -16.66
N GLY A 86 6.35 2.76 -16.30
CA GLY A 86 5.19 2.08 -15.69
C GLY A 86 5.34 1.73 -14.20
N SER A 87 6.46 2.14 -13.55
CA SER A 87 6.70 1.96 -12.13
C SER A 87 6.60 3.29 -11.40
N GLY A 88 5.58 3.72 -10.90
CA GLY A 88 5.53 5.01 -10.22
C GLY A 88 4.36 5.08 -9.28
N SER A 89 3.23 5.36 -9.85
CA SER A 89 1.96 5.46 -9.13
C SER A 89 1.06 4.30 -9.49
N VAL A 90 0.05 4.08 -8.66
CA VAL A 90 -1.05 3.16 -8.92
C VAL A 90 -2.35 3.95 -9.08
N THR A 91 -3.25 3.47 -9.95
CA THR A 91 -4.59 4.07 -10.01
C THR A 91 -5.36 3.73 -8.73
N PHE A 92 -6.22 4.63 -8.29
CA PHE A 92 -7.06 4.41 -7.12
C PHE A 92 -7.97 3.17 -7.29
N ASP A 93 -8.53 2.99 -8.48
CA ASP A 93 -9.38 1.84 -8.78
C ASP A 93 -8.60 0.51 -8.72
N PHE A 94 -7.37 0.50 -9.23
CA PHE A 94 -6.48 -0.67 -9.10
C PHE A 94 -6.22 -0.99 -7.63
N LEU A 95 -5.89 0.01 -6.82
CA LEU A 95 -5.61 -0.17 -5.40
C LEU A 95 -6.83 -0.75 -4.64
N ARG A 96 -8.02 -0.28 -4.95
CA ARG A 96 -9.27 -0.83 -4.40
C ARG A 96 -9.49 -2.29 -4.80
N GLY A 97 -9.26 -2.63 -6.05
CA GLY A 97 -9.30 -4.04 -6.51
C GLY A 97 -8.28 -4.90 -5.78
N PHE A 98 -7.03 -4.41 -5.71
CA PHE A 98 -5.92 -5.08 -5.05
C PHE A 98 -6.21 -5.40 -3.58
N TYR A 99 -6.78 -4.49 -2.81
CA TYR A 99 -7.10 -4.73 -1.40
C TYR A 99 -8.19 -5.79 -1.20
N LYS A 100 -9.22 -5.82 -2.06
CA LYS A 100 -10.25 -6.87 -2.00
C LYS A 100 -9.67 -8.25 -2.29
N ASP A 101 -8.85 -8.36 -3.33
CA ASP A 101 -8.19 -9.60 -3.69
C ASP A 101 -7.19 -10.05 -2.62
N ALA A 102 -6.42 -9.12 -2.06
CA ALA A 102 -5.50 -9.40 -0.96
C ALA A 102 -6.23 -9.89 0.29
N TYR A 103 -7.35 -9.25 0.65
CA TYR A 103 -8.20 -9.70 1.75
C TYR A 103 -8.66 -11.14 1.55
N ASP A 104 -9.22 -11.47 0.39
CA ASP A 104 -9.74 -12.81 0.10
C ASP A 104 -8.62 -13.87 0.16
N ARG A 105 -7.39 -13.51 -0.24
CA ARG A 105 -6.23 -14.41 -0.16
C ARG A 105 -5.70 -14.60 1.26
N ILE A 106 -5.59 -13.52 2.02
CA ILE A 106 -5.17 -13.56 3.43
C ILE A 106 -6.15 -14.38 4.25
N ARG A 107 -7.46 -14.23 4.02
CA ARG A 107 -8.52 -14.92 4.76
C ARG A 107 -8.59 -16.43 4.51
N LYS A 108 -7.92 -16.96 3.49
CA LYS A 108 -7.78 -18.41 3.34
C LYS A 108 -7.04 -19.07 4.50
N TYR A 109 -6.14 -18.32 5.17
CA TYR A 109 -5.22 -18.85 6.18
C TYR A 109 -5.23 -18.10 7.50
N MET A 110 -5.73 -16.88 7.52
CA MET A 110 -5.77 -16.04 8.72
C MET A 110 -7.19 -15.93 9.24
N PRO A 111 -7.44 -16.30 10.53
CA PRO A 111 -8.74 -16.22 11.16
C PRO A 111 -9.38 -14.83 11.13
N GLU A 112 -10.72 -14.79 11.16
CA GLU A 112 -11.47 -13.53 11.04
C GLU A 112 -11.26 -12.56 12.22
N GLU A 113 -10.90 -13.05 13.39
CA GLU A 113 -10.62 -12.22 14.57
C GLU A 113 -9.35 -11.38 14.45
N LYS A 114 -8.51 -11.66 13.45
CA LYS A 114 -7.30 -10.86 13.17
C LYS A 114 -7.56 -9.82 12.12
N TYR A 115 -6.75 -8.80 12.09
CA TYR A 115 -6.97 -7.64 11.25
C TYR A 115 -6.25 -7.75 9.89
N VAL A 116 -6.94 -7.30 8.85
CA VAL A 116 -6.32 -6.96 7.56
C VAL A 116 -6.23 -5.44 7.50
N VAL A 117 -5.01 -4.92 7.42
CA VAL A 117 -4.75 -3.49 7.42
C VAL A 117 -4.50 -3.03 5.98
N ILE A 118 -5.17 -1.99 5.56
CA ILE A 118 -5.00 -1.35 4.26
C ILE A 118 -4.59 0.09 4.46
N HIS A 119 -3.69 0.60 3.64
CA HIS A 119 -3.24 1.99 3.73
C HIS A 119 -4.07 2.91 2.83
N ASP A 120 -4.32 4.14 3.27
CA ASP A 120 -5.19 5.09 2.56
C ASP A 120 -4.57 5.70 1.28
N GLY A 121 -3.29 5.44 1.00
CA GLY A 121 -2.59 6.05 -0.14
C GLY A 121 -2.56 7.58 -0.06
N PHE A 122 -2.64 8.13 1.15
CA PHE A 122 -2.74 9.57 1.45
C PHE A 122 -4.03 10.26 0.97
N GLU A 123 -5.07 9.47 0.71
CA GLU A 123 -6.38 9.96 0.25
C GLU A 123 -7.50 9.48 1.19
N LEU A 124 -7.34 9.71 2.49
CA LEU A 124 -8.19 9.18 3.56
C LEU A 124 -9.69 9.24 3.24
N LYS A 125 -10.20 10.40 2.85
CA LYS A 125 -11.63 10.62 2.61
C LYS A 125 -12.21 9.82 1.43
N ALA A 126 -11.35 9.42 0.48
CA ALA A 126 -11.78 8.61 -0.67
C ALA A 126 -12.17 7.17 -0.29
N TRP A 127 -11.80 6.71 0.92
CA TRP A 127 -12.08 5.36 1.41
C TRP A 127 -13.37 5.27 2.21
N LYS A 128 -14.08 6.36 2.43
CA LYS A 128 -15.33 6.32 3.20
C LYS A 128 -16.32 5.31 2.62
N GLY A 129 -16.76 4.39 3.44
CA GLY A 129 -17.70 3.32 3.04
C GLY A 129 -17.06 2.15 2.27
N TYR A 130 -15.74 2.14 2.09
CA TYR A 130 -15.05 1.04 1.41
C TYR A 130 -14.90 -0.18 2.32
N MET A 131 -15.13 -1.38 1.77
CA MET A 131 -15.07 -2.68 2.48
C MET A 131 -15.93 -2.73 3.77
N GLN A 132 -17.10 -2.10 3.75
CA GLN A 132 -18.06 -2.16 4.86
C GLN A 132 -19.13 -3.26 4.69
N GLU A 133 -19.10 -3.99 3.57
CA GLU A 133 -19.97 -5.12 3.35
C GLU A 133 -19.71 -6.23 4.39
N GLU A 134 -20.77 -6.98 4.77
CA GLU A 134 -20.71 -7.98 5.84
C GLU A 134 -19.59 -9.02 5.70
N LYS A 135 -19.18 -9.32 4.48
CA LYS A 135 -18.09 -10.27 4.21
C LYS A 135 -16.70 -9.79 4.63
N TYR A 136 -16.51 -8.46 4.77
CA TYR A 136 -15.22 -7.91 5.14
C TYR A 136 -15.14 -7.70 6.66
N LYS A 137 -14.58 -8.69 7.36
CA LYS A 137 -14.42 -8.66 8.82
C LYS A 137 -13.06 -8.11 9.20
N ASN A 138 -13.04 -7.28 10.24
CA ASN A 138 -11.80 -6.77 10.85
C ASN A 138 -10.82 -6.17 9.82
N VAL A 139 -11.33 -5.29 8.96
CA VAL A 139 -10.53 -4.44 8.08
C VAL A 139 -10.24 -3.13 8.80
N VAL A 140 -8.98 -2.72 8.81
CA VAL A 140 -8.51 -1.44 9.38
C VAL A 140 -7.94 -0.59 8.26
N LEU A 141 -8.38 0.65 8.18
CA LEU A 141 -7.77 1.65 7.32
C LEU A 141 -6.67 2.36 8.10
N ASP A 142 -5.44 2.24 7.65
CA ASP A 142 -4.28 2.96 8.18
C ASP A 142 -4.07 4.27 7.41
N THR A 143 -3.67 5.30 8.14
CA THR A 143 -3.38 6.62 7.57
C THR A 143 -2.13 7.21 8.20
N HIS A 144 -1.20 7.63 7.38
CA HIS A 144 0.04 8.25 7.81
C HIS A 144 -0.07 9.77 7.69
N GLN A 145 -0.11 10.46 8.82
CA GLN A 145 -0.24 11.91 8.89
C GLN A 145 1.11 12.54 9.26
N TYR A 146 1.66 13.34 8.35
CA TYR A 146 2.98 13.96 8.52
C TYR A 146 2.88 15.45 8.77
N LEU A 147 3.58 15.98 9.78
CA LEU A 147 3.63 17.42 10.07
C LEU A 147 4.25 18.24 8.93
N MET A 148 5.10 17.64 8.10
CA MET A 148 5.60 18.29 6.89
C MET A 148 4.47 18.73 5.94
N VAL A 149 3.34 18.02 5.93
CA VAL A 149 2.15 18.41 5.17
C VAL A 149 1.49 19.64 5.81
N ALA A 150 1.46 19.71 7.13
CA ALA A 150 0.97 20.88 7.86
C ALA A 150 1.82 22.13 7.52
N GLU A 151 3.14 21.98 7.50
CA GLU A 151 4.07 23.06 7.15
C GLU A 151 3.87 23.53 5.71
N ALA A 152 3.72 22.60 4.76
CA ALA A 152 3.44 22.93 3.36
C ALA A 152 2.10 23.69 3.18
N ASN A 153 1.14 23.45 4.08
CA ASN A 153 -0.15 24.14 4.13
C ASN A 153 -0.13 25.42 5.00
N GLY A 154 1.06 25.92 5.37
CA GLY A 154 1.21 27.20 6.05
C GLY A 154 0.96 27.15 7.57
N CYS A 155 1.03 25.98 8.18
CA CYS A 155 0.98 25.84 9.63
C CYS A 155 2.16 26.60 10.28
N GLU A 156 1.87 27.30 11.37
CA GLU A 156 2.93 27.93 12.15
C GLU A 156 3.82 26.85 12.78
N GLN A 157 5.14 26.98 12.56
CA GLN A 157 6.15 25.99 13.03
C GLN A 157 6.45 26.15 14.54
N THR A 158 5.39 26.10 15.34
CA THR A 158 5.43 26.10 16.80
C THR A 158 4.68 24.90 17.35
N MET A 159 4.93 24.51 18.58
CA MET A 159 4.19 23.43 19.22
C MET A 159 2.67 23.72 19.22
N GLU A 160 2.30 24.95 19.48
CA GLU A 160 0.88 25.36 19.48
C GLU A 160 0.27 25.30 18.07
N GLY A 161 1.00 25.76 17.05
CA GLY A 161 0.60 25.67 15.65
C GLY A 161 0.38 24.22 15.20
N TYR A 162 1.31 23.33 15.47
CA TYR A 162 1.17 21.92 15.16
C TYR A 162 0.01 21.24 15.88
N LEU A 163 -0.17 21.49 17.19
CA LEU A 163 -1.29 20.91 17.95
C LEU A 163 -2.64 21.42 17.44
N LYS A 164 -2.71 22.69 17.04
CA LYS A 164 -3.89 23.26 16.42
C LYS A 164 -4.19 22.59 15.08
N TYR A 165 -3.19 22.45 14.20
CA TYR A 165 -3.33 21.80 12.91
C TYR A 165 -3.80 20.35 13.03
N ILE A 166 -3.19 19.59 13.95
CA ILE A 166 -3.59 18.18 14.22
C ILE A 166 -5.07 18.10 14.59
N ARG A 167 -5.55 18.98 15.47
CA ARG A 167 -6.97 18.96 15.91
C ARG A 167 -7.93 19.38 14.81
N GLU A 168 -7.58 20.44 14.08
CA GLU A 168 -8.48 21.05 13.08
C GLU A 168 -8.51 20.31 11.75
N HIS A 169 -7.47 19.52 11.45
CA HIS A 169 -7.32 18.77 10.20
C HIS A 169 -7.25 17.27 10.44
N PHE A 170 -6.14 16.74 10.95
CA PHE A 170 -5.94 15.29 11.02
C PHE A 170 -7.00 14.59 11.87
N GLN A 171 -7.22 15.07 13.09
CA GLN A 171 -8.22 14.48 13.99
C GLN A 171 -9.63 14.62 13.43
N LYS A 172 -9.95 15.77 12.85
CA LYS A 172 -11.26 16.01 12.24
C LYS A 172 -11.48 15.08 11.04
N ASP A 173 -10.51 14.95 10.16
CA ASP A 173 -10.59 14.09 8.97
C ASP A 173 -10.82 12.62 9.36
N ILE A 174 -10.14 12.14 10.41
CA ILE A 174 -10.35 10.79 10.94
C ILE A 174 -11.76 10.64 11.56
N GLN A 175 -12.27 11.68 12.24
CA GLN A 175 -13.61 11.62 12.86
C GLN A 175 -14.74 11.64 11.83
N GLU A 176 -14.50 12.17 10.63
CA GLU A 176 -15.47 12.23 9.54
C GLU A 176 -15.57 10.92 8.73
N MET A 177 -14.65 9.97 8.96
CA MET A 177 -14.63 8.64 8.33
C MET A 177 -15.66 7.70 8.94
#